data_59964297c49df9ebb863b5d3fbe33d6c
#
_entry.id   59964297c49df9ebb863b5d3fbe33d6c
#
_cell.length_a   1.000
_cell.length_b   1.000
_cell.length_c   1.000
_cell.angle_alpha   90.00
_cell.angle_beta   90.00
_cell.angle_gamma   90.00
#
_symmetry.space_group_name_H-M   'P 1'
#
loop_
_entity.id
_entity.type
_entity.pdbx_description
1 polymer ?
#
loop_
_entity_poly.entity_id
_entity_poly.type
_entity_poly.pdbx_seq_one_letter_code
_entity_poly.pdbx_strand_id
1 'polypeptide(L)'
;MKVLIIIPAYNEEKSIKKVIERLQSTCPQYDYVIINDGSTDRTKEICKKNQYHVINLPENRGLTNGIQTGMRYALKNGYDAALQFDADGQHLPEYIEDMVKCMEEKNCDIVIASRYYGTKMPIRMRTIGGKMISAAIWLTTGKHLTDPTSGMRLYRRNMIRRFTKDASYAPEPDTVAYLIRMGADVQEVKVKMEERTKGKSYLTPVNATKYMVRELSSILFRQWFRERRKVRKDTGNHEQLQSCEMKQGVGGNNQ
;
A
#
# COMPACT_ATOMS: atom_id res chain seq x y z
N MET A 1 10.51 12.87 6.13
CA MET A 1 9.52 12.96 5.02
C MET A 1 8.11 13.07 5.56
N LYS A 2 7.16 13.68 4.82
CA LYS A 2 5.74 13.73 5.19
C LYS A 2 5.04 12.45 4.74
N VAL A 3 4.57 11.63 5.69
CA VAL A 3 4.00 10.30 5.43
C VAL A 3 2.51 10.30 5.76
N LEU A 4 1.69 9.70 4.88
CA LEU A 4 0.28 9.42 5.12
C LEU A 4 0.07 7.93 5.35
N ILE A 5 -0.62 7.55 6.41
CA ILE A 5 -1.05 6.17 6.66
C ILE A 5 -2.46 6.01 6.10
N ILE A 6 -2.62 5.14 5.10
CA ILE A 6 -3.90 4.84 4.44
C ILE A 6 -4.45 3.57 5.07
N ILE A 7 -5.64 3.66 5.64
CA ILE A 7 -6.29 2.57 6.38
C ILE A 7 -7.60 2.21 5.67
N PRO A 8 -7.57 1.25 4.73
CA PRO A 8 -8.81 0.73 4.12
C PRO A 8 -9.61 -0.04 5.17
N ALA A 9 -10.91 0.24 5.25
CA ALA A 9 -11.81 -0.38 6.21
C ALA A 9 -13.14 -0.76 5.55
N TYR A 10 -13.54 -2.02 5.69
CA TYR A 10 -14.85 -2.54 5.30
C TYR A 10 -15.37 -3.50 6.35
N ASN A 11 -16.42 -3.09 7.07
CA ASN A 11 -17.02 -3.85 8.17
C ASN A 11 -16.02 -4.22 9.29
N GLU A 12 -15.32 -3.20 9.78
CA GLU A 12 -14.28 -3.30 10.80
C GLU A 12 -14.71 -2.69 12.16
N GLU A 13 -16.02 -2.72 12.48
CA GLU A 13 -16.56 -2.19 13.75
C GLU A 13 -15.87 -2.73 15.01
N LYS A 14 -15.31 -3.97 14.93
CA LYS A 14 -14.70 -4.67 16.07
C LYS A 14 -13.23 -4.33 16.29
N SER A 15 -12.55 -3.81 15.27
CA SER A 15 -11.10 -3.62 15.23
C SER A 15 -10.70 -2.15 15.10
N ILE A 16 -11.43 -1.37 14.30
CA ILE A 16 -11.05 -0.02 13.88
C ILE A 16 -10.67 0.91 15.03
N LYS A 17 -11.44 0.91 16.13
CA LYS A 17 -11.16 1.77 17.28
C LYS A 17 -9.80 1.43 17.91
N LYS A 18 -9.56 0.14 18.22
CA LYS A 18 -8.31 -0.32 18.83
C LYS A 18 -7.11 -0.03 17.91
N VAL A 19 -7.28 -0.22 16.61
CA VAL A 19 -6.23 0.02 15.61
C VAL A 19 -5.84 1.50 15.57
N ILE A 20 -6.81 2.41 15.53
CA ILE A 20 -6.53 3.84 15.47
C ILE A 20 -5.93 4.34 16.79
N GLU A 21 -6.46 3.93 17.95
CA GLU A 21 -5.92 4.32 19.26
C GLU A 21 -4.45 3.86 19.42
N ARG A 22 -4.13 2.62 19.01
CA ARG A 22 -2.74 2.12 19.01
C ARG A 22 -1.86 2.92 18.06
N LEU A 23 -2.35 3.20 16.84
CA LEU A 23 -1.61 3.98 15.86
C LEU A 23 -1.29 5.38 16.38
N GLN A 24 -2.28 6.09 16.92
CA GLN A 24 -2.12 7.44 17.45
C GLN A 24 -1.19 7.50 18.68
N SER A 25 -1.21 6.46 19.52
CA SER A 25 -0.31 6.40 20.68
C SER A 25 1.13 6.03 20.33
N THR A 26 1.33 5.22 19.27
CA THR A 26 2.65 4.73 18.86
C THR A 26 3.34 5.65 17.87
N CYS A 27 2.58 6.23 16.94
CA CYS A 27 3.10 7.01 15.82
C CYS A 27 2.36 8.36 15.66
N PRO A 28 2.28 9.22 16.70
CA PRO A 28 1.55 10.49 16.66
C PRO A 28 2.09 11.49 15.63
N GLN A 29 3.32 11.30 15.17
CA GLN A 29 3.99 12.17 14.18
C GLN A 29 3.50 11.95 12.75
N TYR A 30 2.78 10.87 12.46
CA TYR A 30 2.31 10.57 11.12
C TYR A 30 0.80 10.82 10.98
N ASP A 31 0.43 11.45 9.90
CA ASP A 31 -0.98 11.62 9.52
C ASP A 31 -1.58 10.29 9.04
N TYR A 32 -2.87 10.10 9.30
CA TYR A 32 -3.59 8.95 8.77
C TYR A 32 -4.92 9.36 8.12
N VAL A 33 -5.43 8.50 7.25
CA VAL A 33 -6.79 8.59 6.71
C VAL A 33 -7.42 7.20 6.62
N ILE A 34 -8.61 7.07 7.19
CA ILE A 34 -9.43 5.87 7.04
C ILE A 34 -10.21 6.00 5.73
N ILE A 35 -10.16 4.97 4.89
CA ILE A 35 -11.02 4.88 3.70
C ILE A 35 -12.10 3.85 3.99
N ASN A 36 -13.26 4.32 4.42
CA ASN A 36 -14.41 3.47 4.68
C ASN A 36 -15.08 3.09 3.35
N ASP A 37 -14.87 1.86 2.93
CA ASP A 37 -15.31 1.33 1.63
C ASP A 37 -16.77 0.83 1.68
N GLY A 38 -17.72 1.75 2.00
CA GLY A 38 -19.14 1.45 2.01
C GLY A 38 -19.54 0.43 3.08
N SER A 39 -18.95 0.49 4.29
CA SER A 39 -19.32 -0.42 5.39
C SER A 39 -20.81 -0.38 5.71
N THR A 40 -21.37 -1.55 6.00
CA THR A 40 -22.78 -1.78 6.36
C THR A 40 -22.98 -2.01 7.87
N ASP A 41 -21.88 -2.15 8.62
CA ASP A 41 -21.86 -2.23 10.08
C ASP A 41 -21.65 -0.85 10.73
N ARG A 42 -21.33 -0.82 12.03
CA ARG A 42 -21.13 0.42 12.78
C ARG A 42 -19.76 1.07 12.57
N THR A 43 -18.95 0.64 11.59
CA THR A 43 -17.62 1.23 11.32
C THR A 43 -17.71 2.74 11.12
N LYS A 44 -18.64 3.22 10.28
CA LYS A 44 -18.87 4.65 9.99
C LYS A 44 -19.25 5.44 11.24
N GLU A 45 -20.13 4.88 12.07
CA GLU A 45 -20.58 5.50 13.32
C GLU A 45 -19.44 5.63 14.34
N ILE A 46 -18.62 4.57 14.47
CA ILE A 46 -17.46 4.57 15.34
C ILE A 46 -16.46 5.65 14.92
N CYS A 47 -16.16 5.75 13.63
CA CYS A 47 -15.27 6.78 13.10
C CYS A 47 -15.80 8.19 13.39
N LYS A 48 -17.11 8.43 13.16
CA LYS A 48 -17.75 9.73 13.45
C LYS A 48 -17.74 10.08 14.93
N LYS A 49 -18.09 9.13 15.80
CA LYS A 49 -18.14 9.31 17.27
C LYS A 49 -16.79 9.69 17.86
N ASN A 50 -15.71 9.09 17.34
CA ASN A 50 -14.35 9.32 17.81
C ASN A 50 -13.63 10.43 17.02
N GLN A 51 -14.30 11.12 16.10
CA GLN A 51 -13.74 12.21 15.27
C GLN A 51 -12.51 11.79 14.46
N TYR A 52 -12.45 10.53 14.03
CA TYR A 52 -11.35 10.02 13.21
C TYR A 52 -11.38 10.64 11.81
N HIS A 53 -10.21 10.85 11.23
CA HIS A 53 -10.09 11.33 9.86
C HIS A 53 -10.51 10.23 8.88
N VAL A 54 -11.70 10.35 8.26
CA VAL A 54 -12.31 9.32 7.42
C VAL A 54 -12.87 9.89 6.13
N ILE A 55 -12.64 9.17 5.03
CA ILE A 55 -13.32 9.36 3.74
C ILE A 55 -14.28 8.19 3.57
N ASN A 56 -15.57 8.48 3.44
CA ASN A 56 -16.60 7.49 3.24
C ASN A 56 -16.91 7.34 1.75
N LEU A 57 -16.74 6.14 1.21
CA LEU A 57 -17.17 5.78 -0.13
C LEU A 57 -18.67 5.42 -0.09
N PRO A 58 -19.43 5.72 -1.17
CA PRO A 58 -20.87 5.47 -1.19
C PRO A 58 -21.22 3.98 -1.21
N GLU A 59 -20.35 3.14 -1.74
CA GLU A 59 -20.52 1.69 -1.90
C GLU A 59 -19.18 0.95 -1.77
N ASN A 60 -19.23 -0.36 -1.52
CA ASN A 60 -18.04 -1.19 -1.50
C ASN A 60 -17.50 -1.38 -2.93
N ARG A 61 -16.30 -0.87 -3.17
CA ARG A 61 -15.55 -0.97 -4.43
C ARG A 61 -14.29 -1.84 -4.31
N GLY A 62 -14.05 -2.40 -3.14
CA GLY A 62 -12.95 -3.29 -2.83
C GLY A 62 -11.63 -2.60 -2.50
N LEU A 63 -10.72 -3.37 -1.92
CA LEU A 63 -9.43 -2.90 -1.37
C LEU A 63 -8.65 -1.99 -2.33
N THR A 64 -8.57 -2.36 -3.61
CA THR A 64 -7.84 -1.60 -4.63
C THR A 64 -8.36 -0.17 -4.75
N ASN A 65 -9.69 0.01 -4.81
CA ASN A 65 -10.28 1.35 -4.89
C ASN A 65 -10.09 2.16 -3.60
N GLY A 66 -10.17 1.49 -2.44
CA GLY A 66 -9.86 2.11 -1.15
C GLY A 66 -8.43 2.66 -1.12
N ILE A 67 -7.45 1.84 -1.47
CA ILE A 67 -6.05 2.25 -1.52
C ILE A 67 -5.82 3.34 -2.57
N GLN A 68 -6.37 3.23 -3.76
CA GLN A 68 -6.24 4.27 -4.79
C GLN A 68 -6.87 5.60 -4.34
N THR A 69 -7.97 5.56 -3.60
CA THR A 69 -8.57 6.78 -3.00
C THR A 69 -7.63 7.42 -1.99
N GLY A 70 -7.02 6.63 -1.11
CA GLY A 70 -5.99 7.10 -0.19
C GLY A 70 -4.76 7.66 -0.90
N MET A 71 -4.31 7.02 -1.99
CA MET A 71 -3.18 7.51 -2.81
C MET A 71 -3.51 8.85 -3.49
N ARG A 72 -4.73 9.04 -4.01
CA ARG A 72 -5.18 10.34 -4.57
C ARG A 72 -5.19 11.41 -3.49
N TYR A 73 -5.68 11.09 -2.28
CA TYR A 73 -5.66 11.99 -1.14
C TYR A 73 -4.21 12.36 -0.77
N ALA A 74 -3.30 11.39 -0.67
CA ALA A 74 -1.89 11.61 -0.39
C ALA A 74 -1.23 12.55 -1.42
N LEU A 75 -1.47 12.30 -2.72
CA LEU A 75 -0.90 13.12 -3.79
C LEU A 75 -1.42 14.55 -3.73
N LYS A 76 -2.74 14.75 -3.56
CA LYS A 76 -3.40 16.06 -3.50
C LYS A 76 -2.90 16.90 -2.31
N ASN A 77 -2.61 16.26 -1.17
CA ASN A 77 -2.19 16.94 0.06
C ASN A 77 -0.67 16.99 0.26
N GLY A 78 0.11 16.71 -0.80
CA GLY A 78 1.54 16.94 -0.80
C GLY A 78 2.38 15.95 0.01
N TYR A 79 1.89 14.75 0.31
CA TYR A 79 2.68 13.74 1.02
C TYR A 79 3.82 13.20 0.16
N ASP A 80 4.96 12.92 0.82
CA ASP A 80 6.17 12.37 0.19
C ASP A 80 6.11 10.86 0.07
N ALA A 81 5.40 10.21 1.01
CA ALA A 81 5.15 8.77 1.00
C ALA A 81 3.77 8.44 1.54
N ALA A 82 3.27 7.25 1.17
CA ALA A 82 2.02 6.70 1.66
C ALA A 82 2.20 5.25 2.09
N LEU A 83 1.75 4.93 3.30
CA LEU A 83 1.79 3.59 3.88
C LEU A 83 0.40 2.96 3.82
N GLN A 84 0.30 1.76 3.25
CA GLN A 84 -0.88 0.90 3.42
C GLN A 84 -0.81 0.21 4.77
N PHE A 85 -1.89 0.30 5.56
CA PHE A 85 -2.00 -0.27 6.88
C PHE A 85 -3.41 -0.82 7.10
N ASP A 86 -3.56 -2.13 7.31
CA ASP A 86 -4.87 -2.76 7.38
C ASP A 86 -5.59 -2.50 8.71
N ALA A 87 -6.91 -2.38 8.66
CA ALA A 87 -7.76 -2.08 9.81
C ALA A 87 -8.06 -3.30 10.71
N ASP A 88 -7.58 -4.51 10.37
CA ASP A 88 -7.89 -5.77 11.05
C ASP A 88 -7.05 -6.06 12.32
N GLY A 89 -6.06 -5.19 12.59
CA GLY A 89 -5.18 -5.26 13.76
C GLY A 89 -4.01 -6.25 13.64
N GLN A 90 -3.75 -6.81 12.46
CA GLN A 90 -2.58 -7.68 12.25
C GLN A 90 -1.28 -6.88 12.12
N HIS A 91 -1.34 -5.69 11.56
CA HIS A 91 -0.20 -4.81 11.40
C HIS A 91 0.14 -4.07 12.71
N LEU A 92 1.42 -3.99 13.02
CA LEU A 92 1.95 -3.35 14.21
C LEU A 92 2.53 -1.98 13.84
N PRO A 93 1.99 -0.86 14.39
CA PRO A 93 2.47 0.48 14.06
C PRO A 93 3.91 0.73 14.52
N GLU A 94 4.43 -0.06 15.46
CA GLU A 94 5.80 0.01 15.99
C GLU A 94 6.88 -0.15 14.90
N TYR A 95 6.54 -0.73 13.75
CA TYR A 95 7.47 -0.92 12.62
C TYR A 95 7.39 0.19 11.56
N ILE A 96 6.48 1.14 11.70
CA ILE A 96 6.29 2.22 10.70
C ILE A 96 7.56 3.08 10.60
N GLU A 97 8.13 3.43 11.75
CA GLU A 97 9.36 4.23 11.81
C GLU A 97 10.54 3.54 11.12
N ASP A 98 10.71 2.23 11.31
CA ASP A 98 11.77 1.45 10.66
C ASP A 98 11.59 1.40 9.14
N MET A 99 10.34 1.35 8.66
CA MET A 99 10.04 1.39 7.23
C MET A 99 10.36 2.77 6.63
N VAL A 100 10.03 3.85 7.34
CA VAL A 100 10.32 5.21 6.91
C VAL A 100 11.83 5.45 6.87
N LYS A 101 12.56 5.08 7.91
CA LYS A 101 14.03 5.14 7.94
C LYS A 101 14.66 4.34 6.80
N CYS A 102 14.20 3.11 6.58
CA CYS A 102 14.68 2.29 5.47
C CYS A 102 14.49 2.99 4.11
N MET A 103 13.32 3.62 3.90
CA MET A 103 13.04 4.36 2.67
C MET A 103 13.95 5.57 2.50
N GLU A 104 14.23 6.31 3.56
CA GLU A 104 15.11 7.50 3.53
C GLU A 104 16.56 7.10 3.31
N GLU A 105 17.10 6.19 4.12
CA GLU A 105 18.50 5.77 4.06
C GLU A 105 18.88 5.08 2.75
N LYS A 106 18.01 4.20 2.25
CA LYS A 106 18.26 3.46 1.00
C LYS A 106 17.77 4.20 -0.24
N ASN A 107 17.08 5.32 -0.07
CA ASN A 107 16.46 6.09 -1.16
C ASN A 107 15.66 5.21 -2.14
N CYS A 108 14.93 4.22 -1.60
CA CYS A 108 14.17 3.25 -2.37
C CYS A 108 12.73 3.76 -2.66
N ASP A 109 12.05 3.11 -3.61
CA ASP A 109 10.73 3.49 -4.09
C ASP A 109 9.60 2.83 -3.29
N ILE A 110 9.83 1.61 -2.80
CA ILE A 110 8.86 0.81 -2.04
C ILE A 110 9.57 0.10 -0.89
N VAL A 111 8.95 0.11 0.30
CA VAL A 111 9.36 -0.73 1.43
C VAL A 111 8.23 -1.67 1.79
N ILE A 112 8.52 -2.97 1.89
CA ILE A 112 7.58 -4.03 2.26
C ILE A 112 7.91 -4.50 3.68
N ALA A 113 6.91 -4.52 4.56
CA ALA A 113 7.02 -5.13 5.88
C ALA A 113 6.98 -6.66 5.74
N SER A 114 8.10 -7.33 5.93
CA SER A 114 8.25 -8.77 5.69
C SER A 114 8.30 -9.56 7.01
N ARG A 115 7.44 -10.55 7.13
CA ARG A 115 7.44 -11.51 8.25
C ARG A 115 8.64 -12.45 8.22
N TYR A 116 9.24 -12.60 7.05
CA TYR A 116 10.24 -13.65 6.79
C TYR A 116 11.62 -13.09 6.45
N TYR A 117 11.80 -11.79 6.40
CA TYR A 117 13.10 -11.17 6.13
C TYR A 117 14.13 -11.56 7.20
N GLY A 118 15.25 -12.17 6.78
CA GLY A 118 16.28 -12.68 7.70
C GLY A 118 15.87 -13.89 8.55
N THR A 119 14.74 -14.58 8.21
CA THR A 119 14.30 -15.79 8.90
C THR A 119 13.84 -16.86 7.91
N LYS A 120 13.89 -18.13 8.31
CA LYS A 120 13.34 -19.22 7.47
C LYS A 120 11.81 -19.18 7.51
N MET A 121 11.20 -19.10 6.34
CA MET A 121 9.75 -19.19 6.21
C MET A 121 9.27 -20.60 6.59
N PRO A 122 8.33 -20.76 7.54
CA PRO A 122 7.82 -22.08 7.92
C PRO A 122 7.11 -22.74 6.74
N ILE A 123 7.19 -24.08 6.66
CA ILE A 123 6.50 -24.86 5.61
C ILE A 123 5.08 -25.12 6.10
N ARG A 124 4.13 -24.24 5.71
CA ARG A 124 2.69 -24.41 5.91
C ARG A 124 1.97 -24.18 4.58
N MET A 125 0.76 -24.72 4.41
CA MET A 125 -0.04 -24.53 3.17
C MET A 125 -0.14 -23.06 2.75
N ARG A 126 -0.37 -22.14 3.70
CA ARG A 126 -0.43 -20.68 3.42
C ARG A 126 0.90 -20.09 2.96
N THR A 127 2.04 -20.65 3.37
CA THR A 127 3.37 -20.13 3.01
C THR A 127 3.89 -20.71 1.70
N ILE A 128 3.38 -21.87 1.26
CA ILE A 128 3.72 -22.44 -0.06
C ILE A 128 3.35 -21.46 -1.17
N GLY A 129 2.14 -20.91 -1.11
CA GLY A 129 1.69 -19.91 -2.07
C GLY A 129 2.58 -18.66 -2.12
N GLY A 130 2.94 -18.12 -0.96
CA GLY A 130 3.88 -16.99 -0.88
C GLY A 130 5.25 -17.30 -1.49
N LYS A 131 5.77 -18.52 -1.26
CA LYS A 131 7.03 -19.00 -1.88
C LYS A 131 6.93 -19.08 -3.41
N MET A 132 5.81 -19.56 -3.94
CA MET A 132 5.59 -19.64 -5.39
C MET A 132 5.55 -18.23 -6.01
N ILE A 133 4.88 -17.28 -5.38
CA ILE A 133 4.87 -15.88 -5.83
C ILE A 133 6.28 -15.28 -5.75
N SER A 134 7.01 -15.50 -4.64
CA SER A 134 8.39 -15.04 -4.48
C SER A 134 9.32 -15.60 -5.57
N ALA A 135 9.21 -16.89 -5.87
CA ALA A 135 9.95 -17.54 -6.95
C ALA A 135 9.60 -16.97 -8.34
N ALA A 136 8.31 -16.73 -8.62
CA ALA A 136 7.86 -16.13 -9.87
C ALA A 136 8.38 -14.68 -10.03
N ILE A 137 8.40 -13.89 -8.96
CA ILE A 137 8.97 -12.53 -8.96
C ILE A 137 10.47 -12.62 -9.23
N TRP A 138 11.19 -13.48 -8.53
CA TRP A 138 12.63 -13.67 -8.74
C TRP A 138 12.95 -14.07 -10.19
N LEU A 139 12.22 -15.05 -10.73
CA LEU A 139 12.41 -15.54 -12.10
C LEU A 139 12.20 -14.42 -13.15
N THR A 140 11.22 -13.53 -12.92
CA THR A 140 10.83 -12.50 -13.91
C THR A 140 11.54 -11.17 -13.73
N THR A 141 12.11 -10.90 -12.54
CA THR A 141 12.70 -9.60 -12.19
C THR A 141 14.14 -9.67 -11.72
N GLY A 142 14.63 -10.85 -11.34
CA GLY A 142 15.93 -11.06 -10.67
C GLY A 142 15.94 -10.60 -9.19
N LYS A 143 14.88 -9.97 -8.67
CA LYS A 143 14.80 -9.49 -7.28
C LYS A 143 14.17 -10.56 -6.39
N HIS A 144 14.86 -10.94 -5.34
CA HIS A 144 14.32 -11.85 -4.32
C HIS A 144 13.54 -11.05 -3.28
N LEU A 145 12.25 -11.35 -3.14
CA LEU A 145 11.39 -10.84 -2.06
C LEU A 145 10.98 -12.00 -1.16
N THR A 146 11.07 -11.80 0.15
CA THR A 146 10.78 -12.85 1.14
C THR A 146 9.30 -12.91 1.52
N ASP A 147 8.58 -11.77 1.44
CA ASP A 147 7.15 -11.69 1.74
C ASP A 147 6.38 -10.76 0.79
N PRO A 148 6.30 -11.12 -0.51
CA PRO A 148 5.62 -10.27 -1.50
C PRO A 148 4.10 -10.16 -1.26
N THR A 149 3.53 -10.99 -0.39
CA THR A 149 2.10 -11.00 -0.05
C THR A 149 1.74 -10.14 1.15
N SER A 150 2.73 -9.50 1.78
CA SER A 150 2.45 -8.57 2.89
C SER A 150 1.60 -7.39 2.44
N GLY A 151 0.56 -7.05 3.21
CA GLY A 151 -0.30 -5.89 2.97
C GLY A 151 0.31 -4.57 3.46
N MET A 152 1.27 -4.63 4.38
CA MET A 152 1.89 -3.41 4.93
C MET A 152 3.05 -2.96 4.04
N ARG A 153 2.83 -1.88 3.27
CA ARG A 153 3.77 -1.38 2.26
C ARG A 153 3.82 0.14 2.28
N LEU A 154 5.02 0.68 2.25
CA LEU A 154 5.30 2.11 2.12
C LEU A 154 5.70 2.42 0.68
N TYR A 155 5.04 3.40 0.07
CA TYR A 155 5.24 3.83 -1.31
C TYR A 155 5.72 5.27 -1.35
N ARG A 156 6.82 5.56 -2.03
CA ARG A 156 7.32 6.91 -2.26
C ARG A 156 6.40 7.67 -3.23
N ARG A 157 6.50 9.00 -3.26
CA ARG A 157 5.65 9.90 -4.05
C ARG A 157 5.57 9.55 -5.55
N ASN A 158 6.69 9.12 -6.16
CA ASN A 158 6.70 8.67 -7.55
C ASN A 158 5.81 7.42 -7.77
N MET A 159 5.72 6.52 -6.80
CA MET A 159 4.81 5.37 -6.81
C MET A 159 3.37 5.82 -6.59
N ILE A 160 3.12 6.74 -5.63
CA ILE A 160 1.78 7.33 -5.42
C ILE A 160 1.23 7.90 -6.73
N ARG A 161 2.04 8.67 -7.47
CA ARG A 161 1.65 9.23 -8.78
C ARG A 161 1.27 8.14 -9.79
N ARG A 162 1.90 6.95 -9.76
CA ARG A 162 1.56 5.83 -10.64
C ARG A 162 0.22 5.22 -10.29
N PHE A 163 -0.02 4.94 -9.01
CA PHE A 163 -1.30 4.43 -8.51
C PHE A 163 -2.47 5.37 -8.82
N THR A 164 -2.24 6.69 -8.89
CA THR A 164 -3.30 7.66 -9.19
C THR A 164 -3.58 7.83 -10.68
N LYS A 165 -2.61 7.54 -11.56
CA LYS A 165 -2.74 7.71 -13.02
C LYS A 165 -3.33 6.51 -13.73
N ASP A 166 -3.22 5.32 -13.15
CA ASP A 166 -3.63 4.07 -13.79
C ASP A 166 -4.38 3.18 -12.79
N ALA A 167 -5.66 2.98 -13.07
CA ALA A 167 -6.54 2.15 -12.24
C ALA A 167 -6.14 0.67 -12.19
N SER A 168 -5.26 0.22 -13.09
CA SER A 168 -4.75 -1.15 -13.10
C SER A 168 -3.72 -1.44 -12.03
N TYR A 169 -3.19 -0.41 -11.33
CA TYR A 169 -2.30 -0.61 -10.18
C TYR A 169 -3.12 -0.99 -8.95
N ALA A 170 -2.95 -2.22 -8.51
CA ALA A 170 -3.52 -2.76 -7.27
C ALA A 170 -2.42 -2.96 -6.22
N PRO A 171 -2.73 -2.97 -4.92
CA PRO A 171 -1.74 -3.29 -3.87
C PRO A 171 -1.45 -4.80 -3.80
N GLU A 172 -1.14 -5.41 -4.94
CA GLU A 172 -0.97 -6.84 -5.14
C GLU A 172 0.49 -7.19 -5.51
N PRO A 173 0.93 -8.44 -5.32
CA PRO A 173 2.30 -8.87 -5.66
C PRO A 173 2.65 -8.69 -7.15
N ASP A 174 1.70 -8.86 -8.06
CA ASP A 174 1.92 -8.70 -9.50
C ASP A 174 2.26 -7.25 -9.85
N THR A 175 1.63 -6.28 -9.19
CA THR A 175 1.96 -4.86 -9.36
C THR A 175 3.36 -4.56 -8.86
N VAL A 176 3.78 -5.13 -7.72
CA VAL A 176 5.16 -4.98 -7.22
C VAL A 176 6.16 -5.58 -8.22
N ALA A 177 5.91 -6.79 -8.72
CA ALA A 177 6.76 -7.42 -9.73
C ALA A 177 6.87 -6.56 -11.00
N TYR A 178 5.76 -6.01 -11.47
CA TYR A 178 5.74 -5.10 -12.61
C TYR A 178 6.57 -3.83 -12.34
N LEU A 179 6.42 -3.21 -11.17
CA LEU A 179 7.17 -2.00 -10.80
C LEU A 179 8.68 -2.27 -10.72
N ILE A 180 9.11 -3.42 -10.17
CA ILE A 180 10.53 -3.84 -10.16
C ILE A 180 11.05 -3.94 -11.59
N ARG A 181 10.32 -4.55 -12.51
CA ARG A 181 10.71 -4.64 -13.93
C ARG A 181 10.80 -3.26 -14.59
N MET A 182 10.03 -2.29 -14.12
CA MET A 182 10.10 -0.90 -14.59
C MET A 182 11.21 -0.09 -13.91
N GLY A 183 12.03 -0.72 -13.06
CA GLY A 183 13.18 -0.10 -12.41
C GLY A 183 12.89 0.47 -11.02
N ALA A 184 11.76 0.11 -10.38
CA ALA A 184 11.52 0.49 -8.99
C ALA A 184 12.47 -0.28 -8.06
N ASP A 185 13.09 0.44 -7.11
CA ASP A 185 13.84 -0.18 -6.02
C ASP A 185 12.90 -0.54 -4.87
N VAL A 186 12.88 -1.84 -4.54
CA VAL A 186 12.04 -2.40 -3.48
C VAL A 186 12.92 -2.96 -2.38
N GLN A 187 12.66 -2.58 -1.14
CA GLN A 187 13.35 -3.07 0.04
C GLN A 187 12.38 -3.79 0.97
N GLU A 188 12.91 -4.63 1.86
CA GLU A 188 12.13 -5.31 2.89
C GLU A 188 12.65 -4.94 4.27
N VAL A 189 11.72 -4.76 5.22
CA VAL A 189 12.00 -4.57 6.65
C VAL A 189 11.37 -5.71 7.41
N LYS A 190 12.12 -6.29 8.35
CA LYS A 190 11.64 -7.38 9.21
C LYS A 190 10.60 -6.88 10.19
N VAL A 191 9.43 -7.53 10.19
CA VAL A 191 8.36 -7.22 11.13
C VAL A 191 7.80 -8.48 11.77
N LYS A 192 7.15 -8.31 12.92
CA LYS A 192 6.21 -9.28 13.46
C LYS A 192 4.79 -8.83 13.11
N MET A 193 3.89 -9.77 12.89
CA MET A 193 2.46 -9.51 12.73
C MET A 193 1.70 -10.27 13.79
N GLU A 194 0.65 -9.67 14.32
CA GLU A 194 -0.27 -10.32 15.24
C GLU A 194 -1.22 -11.25 14.47
N GLU A 195 -1.74 -12.27 15.15
CA GLU A 195 -2.83 -13.06 14.58
C GLU A 195 -4.10 -12.22 14.58
N ARG A 196 -4.90 -12.36 13.54
CA ARG A 196 -6.18 -11.64 13.41
C ARG A 196 -7.06 -11.95 14.62
N THR A 197 -7.34 -10.94 15.42
CA THR A 197 -8.04 -11.12 16.70
C THR A 197 -9.55 -11.34 16.51
N LYS A 198 -10.15 -10.83 15.41
CA LYS A 198 -11.60 -10.92 15.13
C LYS A 198 -11.88 -10.78 13.63
N GLY A 199 -12.99 -11.36 13.17
CA GLY A 199 -13.45 -11.31 11.78
C GLY A 199 -13.23 -12.62 11.00
N LYS A 200 -14.00 -12.81 9.91
CA LYS A 200 -13.84 -13.97 9.01
C LYS A 200 -12.76 -13.68 7.99
N SER A 201 -11.79 -14.59 7.82
CA SER A 201 -10.82 -14.49 6.73
C SER A 201 -11.56 -14.57 5.38
N TYR A 202 -11.31 -13.60 4.52
CA TYR A 202 -11.83 -13.61 3.14
C TYR A 202 -11.22 -14.76 2.31
N LEU A 203 -10.07 -15.29 2.74
CA LEU A 203 -9.34 -16.37 2.08
C LEU A 203 -9.84 -17.75 2.55
N THR A 204 -10.93 -18.23 1.96
CA THR A 204 -11.24 -19.66 1.98
C THR A 204 -10.19 -20.42 1.15
N PRO A 205 -9.99 -21.75 1.35
CA PRO A 205 -9.02 -22.52 0.56
C PRO A 205 -9.21 -22.39 -0.95
N VAL A 206 -10.46 -22.35 -1.41
CA VAL A 206 -10.81 -22.19 -2.84
C VAL A 206 -10.43 -20.78 -3.33
N ASN A 207 -10.77 -19.74 -2.56
CA ASN A 207 -10.44 -18.36 -2.91
C ASN A 207 -8.92 -18.12 -2.88
N ALA A 208 -8.20 -18.75 -1.95
CA ALA A 208 -6.75 -18.69 -1.88
C ALA A 208 -6.11 -19.31 -3.13
N THR A 209 -6.60 -20.47 -3.59
CA THR A 209 -6.11 -21.10 -4.83
C THR A 209 -6.38 -20.24 -6.06
N LYS A 210 -7.60 -19.70 -6.21
CA LYS A 210 -7.94 -18.76 -7.31
C LYS A 210 -7.06 -17.53 -7.29
N TYR A 211 -6.82 -16.94 -6.11
CA TYR A 211 -5.91 -15.81 -5.94
C TYR A 211 -4.50 -16.17 -6.40
N MET A 212 -3.97 -17.32 -5.96
CA MET A 212 -2.64 -17.78 -6.33
C MET A 212 -2.48 -17.97 -7.85
N VAL A 213 -3.43 -18.65 -8.50
CA VAL A 213 -3.39 -18.86 -9.95
C VAL A 213 -3.45 -17.52 -10.69
N ARG A 214 -4.28 -16.58 -10.26
CA ARG A 214 -4.38 -15.24 -10.82
C ARG A 214 -3.05 -14.48 -10.71
N GLU A 215 -2.45 -14.45 -9.51
CA GLU A 215 -1.19 -13.74 -9.27
C GLU A 215 -0.04 -14.34 -10.09
N LEU A 216 0.10 -15.67 -10.07
CA LEU A 216 1.15 -16.37 -10.83
C LEU A 216 0.99 -16.16 -12.34
N SER A 217 -0.22 -16.28 -12.88
CA SER A 217 -0.46 -16.05 -14.30
C SER A 217 -0.22 -14.58 -14.68
N SER A 218 -0.56 -13.63 -13.80
CA SER A 218 -0.27 -12.22 -14.03
C SER A 218 1.23 -11.95 -14.03
N ILE A 219 1.99 -12.46 -13.04
CA ILE A 219 3.45 -12.25 -12.93
C ILE A 219 4.19 -12.91 -14.10
N LEU A 220 3.83 -14.14 -14.49
CA LEU A 220 4.55 -14.89 -15.52
C LEU A 220 4.21 -14.45 -16.95
N PHE A 221 2.95 -14.06 -17.21
CA PHE A 221 2.48 -13.85 -18.58
C PHE A 221 1.91 -12.44 -18.81
N ARG A 222 0.92 -12.01 -18.02
CA ARG A 222 0.14 -10.79 -18.29
C ARG A 222 0.98 -9.50 -18.26
N GLN A 223 2.02 -9.45 -17.44
CA GLN A 223 2.90 -8.29 -17.35
C GLN A 223 3.69 -8.00 -18.63
N TRP A 224 3.91 -9.00 -19.48
CA TRP A 224 4.64 -8.83 -20.73
C TRP A 224 3.87 -7.99 -21.76
N PHE A 225 2.56 -7.97 -21.67
CA PHE A 225 1.65 -7.21 -22.53
C PHE A 225 1.28 -5.84 -21.95
N ARG A 226 1.73 -5.52 -20.74
CA ARG A 226 1.49 -4.23 -20.12
C ARG A 226 2.45 -3.17 -20.68
N GLU A 227 1.94 -1.95 -20.97
CA GLU A 227 2.74 -0.85 -21.51
C GLU A 227 3.94 -0.52 -20.61
N ARG A 228 5.15 -0.48 -21.15
CA ARG A 228 6.39 -0.28 -20.40
C ARG A 228 6.65 1.20 -20.17
N ARG A 229 6.25 1.75 -19.04
CA ARG A 229 6.60 3.10 -18.60
C ARG A 229 7.67 3.02 -17.50
N LYS A 230 8.94 3.28 -17.86
CA LYS A 230 10.06 3.25 -16.90
C LYS A 230 9.81 4.14 -15.66
N VAL A 231 10.24 3.69 -14.49
CA VAL A 231 10.23 4.47 -13.26
C VAL A 231 11.27 5.60 -13.38
N ARG A 232 10.82 6.86 -13.28
CA ARG A 232 11.73 8.01 -13.10
C ARG A 232 12.05 8.11 -11.62
N LYS A 233 13.34 8.15 -11.26
CA LYS A 233 13.77 8.53 -9.90
C LYS A 233 13.39 9.99 -9.67
N ASP A 234 12.70 10.26 -8.57
CA ASP A 234 12.49 11.63 -8.08
C ASP A 234 13.86 12.14 -7.58
N THR A 235 14.60 12.80 -8.44
CA THR A 235 15.72 13.64 -8.02
C THR A 235 15.09 14.87 -7.36
N GLY A 236 15.22 14.97 -6.04
CA GLY A 236 14.50 15.91 -5.16
C GLY A 236 14.61 17.41 -5.47
N ASN A 237 14.24 17.83 -6.66
CA ASN A 237 14.12 19.25 -7.03
C ASN A 237 12.68 19.73 -6.78
N HIS A 238 12.40 20.14 -5.57
CA HIS A 238 11.15 20.85 -5.18
C HIS A 238 10.96 22.19 -5.91
N GLU A 239 11.99 22.75 -6.53
CA GLU A 239 11.95 24.12 -7.10
C GLU A 239 11.33 24.19 -8.52
N GLN A 240 11.29 23.10 -9.29
CA GLN A 240 10.80 23.17 -10.68
C GLN A 240 9.28 23.00 -10.83
N LEU A 241 8.56 22.55 -9.81
CA LEU A 241 7.10 22.37 -9.89
C LEU A 241 6.33 23.66 -9.60
N GLN A 242 6.86 24.57 -8.80
CA GLN A 242 6.23 25.88 -8.56
C GLN A 242 6.32 26.82 -9.78
N SER A 243 7.36 26.69 -10.62
CA SER A 243 7.51 27.53 -11.81
C SER A 243 6.60 27.15 -12.99
N CYS A 244 6.08 25.91 -13.01
CA CYS A 244 5.17 25.45 -14.08
C CYS A 244 3.70 25.80 -13.77
N GLU A 245 3.32 25.87 -12.50
CA GLU A 245 1.96 26.23 -12.10
C GLU A 245 1.74 27.77 -12.15
N MET A 246 2.79 28.58 -11.95
CA MET A 246 2.71 30.04 -12.10
C MET A 246 2.62 30.51 -13.57
N LYS A 247 3.03 29.68 -14.54
CA LYS A 247 2.94 30.03 -15.98
C LYS A 247 1.59 29.73 -16.62
N GLN A 248 0.70 28.97 -15.95
CA GLN A 248 -0.65 28.69 -16.46
C GLN A 248 -1.74 29.55 -15.84
N GLY A 249 -1.40 30.41 -14.86
CA GLY A 249 -2.34 31.30 -14.16
C GLY A 249 -2.38 32.75 -14.69
N VAL A 250 -1.57 33.11 -15.69
CA VAL A 250 -1.54 34.48 -16.26
C VAL A 250 -1.84 34.43 -17.75
N GLY A 251 -3.10 34.19 -18.08
CA GLY A 251 -3.56 34.19 -19.47
C GLY A 251 -5.08 34.14 -19.56
N GLY A 252 -5.76 35.17 -19.05
CA GLY A 252 -7.22 35.22 -19.14
C GLY A 252 -7.85 36.43 -18.48
N ASN A 253 -7.50 37.62 -18.95
CA ASN A 253 -8.40 38.79 -18.87
C ASN A 253 -7.85 39.87 -19.81
N ASN A 254 -8.44 39.92 -21.00
CA ASN A 254 -8.66 41.13 -21.79
C ASN A 254 -9.45 40.76 -23.06
N GLN A 255 -10.72 40.87 -23.01
CA GLN A 255 -11.59 41.59 -23.94
C GLN A 255 -13.06 41.32 -23.60
#